data_1f854339e2e2f87c69abe0776f9befc7
#
_entry.id   1f854339e2e2f87c69abe0776f9befc7
#
_cell.length_a   1.000
_cell.length_b   1.000
_cell.length_c   1.000
_cell.angle_alpha   90.00
_cell.angle_beta   90.00
_cell.angle_gamma   90.00
#
_symmetry.space_group_name_H-M   'P 1'
#
loop_
_entity.id
_entity.type
_entity.pdbx_description
1 polymer ?
#
loop_
_entity_poly.entity_id
_entity_poly.type
_entity_poly.pdbx_seq_one_letter_code
_entity_poly.pdbx_strand_id
1 'polypeptide(L)'
;MELVLSSKKITLEDLINVTRKGYKVSISDEAYEKIDKARALVDKYVEEGKVSYGITTGFGKFAEVSISKEQTGQLQKNIVMSHSCSVGNPLPIDIAKGVVLLRAVNLAKGYSGVRRIVIEKLVELLNKDVTPWIPEKGSVGSSGDLSPLAHMSLVLIGLGKAYYKGELLEAKDALAKAGIEPIPSLSSKEGLALTNGTQALTSTGAHVLYDAINLSKHLDIAASLTMESLHGIIDAYDSRISEVREHAGQINTAENMRKILAGSKNVTKQGVERVQDSYVLRCIPQIHGASKDTLEYVKRKVEIELNAVTDNPLIFVDSDEVISGGNFHGQPMALPFDFLGIALAEMANVSERRIEKMVNPAINHGLPAFLVENGGLNSGFMIVQYSAAALVSENKVLAHPASVDSIPTSANQEDHVSMGSIAAKKSKDIFENVRKVIGMELITACQAIELKGAKDKLSPATKVAYEEIRKIIPHVDIDRPMYIDIHAAEDIIKTNKIVENVEKIIGELKY
;
A
#
# COMPACT_ATOMS: atom_id res chain seq x y z
N MET A 1 5.37 -22.06 5.70
CA MET A 1 6.37 -21.08 6.15
C MET A 1 5.77 -20.27 7.30
N GLU A 2 6.58 -19.67 8.16
CA GLU A 2 6.15 -19.09 9.43
C GLU A 2 6.91 -17.80 9.73
N LEU A 3 6.20 -16.80 10.27
CA LEU A 3 6.76 -15.59 10.84
C LEU A 3 6.73 -15.71 12.38
N VAL A 4 7.89 -15.61 13.02
CA VAL A 4 8.01 -15.64 14.48
C VAL A 4 8.10 -14.21 15.01
N LEU A 5 7.12 -13.79 15.82
CA LEU A 5 7.15 -12.52 16.54
C LEU A 5 8.18 -12.57 17.67
N SER A 6 9.21 -11.73 17.56
CA SER A 6 10.35 -11.70 18.48
C SER A 6 10.95 -10.29 18.55
N SER A 7 12.16 -10.15 19.09
CA SER A 7 12.95 -8.91 19.01
C SER A 7 13.42 -8.59 17.56
N LYS A 8 13.44 -9.59 16.66
CA LYS A 8 13.80 -9.38 15.25
C LYS A 8 12.75 -8.50 14.57
N LYS A 9 13.23 -7.53 13.80
CA LYS A 9 12.37 -6.64 12.99
C LYS A 9 11.74 -7.42 11.84
N ILE A 10 10.46 -7.17 11.59
CA ILE A 10 9.77 -7.63 10.38
C ILE A 10 10.03 -6.65 9.24
N THR A 11 10.01 -7.17 8.02
CA THR A 11 10.16 -6.42 6.77
C THR A 11 8.81 -6.20 6.08
N LEU A 12 8.80 -5.35 5.05
CA LEU A 12 7.64 -5.18 4.18
C LEU A 12 7.24 -6.52 3.52
N GLU A 13 8.22 -7.34 3.12
CA GLU A 13 7.99 -8.67 2.55
C GLU A 13 7.36 -9.63 3.56
N ASP A 14 7.76 -9.60 4.84
CA ASP A 14 7.15 -10.42 5.90
C ASP A 14 5.67 -10.07 6.08
N LEU A 15 5.29 -8.79 6.03
CA LEU A 15 3.89 -8.36 6.06
C LEU A 15 3.11 -9.02 4.91
N ILE A 16 3.60 -8.92 3.69
CA ILE A 16 2.94 -9.48 2.49
C ILE A 16 2.89 -11.01 2.53
N ASN A 17 3.93 -11.66 3.03
CA ASN A 17 3.96 -13.12 3.16
C ASN A 17 2.85 -13.64 4.09
N VAL A 18 2.57 -12.94 5.18
CA VAL A 18 1.46 -13.30 6.08
C VAL A 18 0.11 -12.96 5.46
N THR A 19 -0.05 -11.75 4.94
CA THR A 19 -1.36 -11.22 4.55
C THR A 19 -1.87 -11.79 3.23
N ARG A 20 -0.98 -12.11 2.28
CA ARG A 20 -1.33 -12.60 0.93
C ARG A 20 -0.88 -14.04 0.65
N LYS A 21 0.24 -14.49 1.22
CA LYS A 21 0.79 -15.83 0.93
C LYS A 21 0.46 -16.87 2.03
N GLY A 22 -0.26 -16.47 3.08
CA GLY A 22 -0.78 -17.37 4.10
C GLY A 22 0.27 -17.96 5.05
N TYR A 23 1.41 -17.25 5.25
CA TYR A 23 2.39 -17.66 6.26
C TYR A 23 1.74 -17.67 7.64
N LYS A 24 2.04 -18.67 8.43
CA LYS A 24 1.59 -18.74 9.82
C LYS A 24 2.40 -17.79 10.69
N VAL A 25 1.83 -17.43 11.82
CA VAL A 25 2.46 -16.53 12.80
C VAL A 25 2.57 -17.25 14.12
N SER A 26 3.70 -17.12 14.80
CA SER A 26 3.91 -17.60 16.17
C SER A 26 4.58 -16.53 17.03
N ILE A 27 4.62 -16.76 18.33
CA ILE A 27 5.19 -15.85 19.32
C ILE A 27 6.36 -16.57 19.98
N SER A 28 7.54 -15.93 20.04
CA SER A 28 8.72 -16.50 20.68
C SER A 28 8.61 -16.47 22.19
N ASP A 29 9.35 -17.37 22.88
CA ASP A 29 9.45 -17.37 24.34
C ASP A 29 10.00 -16.03 24.88
N GLU A 30 10.97 -15.42 24.18
CA GLU A 30 11.49 -14.10 24.51
C GLU A 30 10.39 -13.01 24.51
N ALA A 31 9.48 -13.06 23.53
CA ALA A 31 8.36 -12.11 23.47
C ALA A 31 7.38 -12.36 24.64
N TYR A 32 7.09 -13.62 24.94
CA TYR A 32 6.25 -13.99 26.09
C TYR A 32 6.84 -13.48 27.43
N GLU A 33 8.13 -13.61 27.65
CA GLU A 33 8.78 -13.09 28.85
C GLU A 33 8.63 -11.57 29.00
N LYS A 34 8.77 -10.81 27.90
CA LYS A 34 8.59 -9.35 27.89
C LYS A 34 7.14 -8.95 28.17
N ILE A 35 6.18 -9.67 27.55
CA ILE A 35 4.75 -9.44 27.76
C ILE A 35 4.40 -9.66 29.24
N ASP A 36 4.83 -10.76 29.85
CA ASP A 36 4.53 -11.09 31.23
C ASP A 36 5.12 -10.08 32.21
N LYS A 37 6.37 -9.66 32.00
CA LYS A 37 7.01 -8.64 32.84
C LYS A 37 6.25 -7.31 32.79
N ALA A 38 5.87 -6.87 31.59
CA ALA A 38 5.09 -5.64 31.44
C ALA A 38 3.68 -5.77 32.05
N ARG A 39 3.05 -6.94 31.89
CA ARG A 39 1.75 -7.22 32.54
C ARG A 39 1.84 -7.20 34.06
N ALA A 40 2.84 -7.82 34.64
CA ALA A 40 3.05 -7.84 36.08
C ALA A 40 3.18 -6.43 36.68
N LEU A 41 3.81 -5.48 35.95
CA LEU A 41 3.91 -4.10 36.37
C LEU A 41 2.54 -3.39 36.34
N VAL A 42 1.71 -3.65 35.33
CA VAL A 42 0.32 -3.12 35.29
C VAL A 42 -0.50 -3.65 36.45
N ASP A 43 -0.43 -4.94 36.74
CA ASP A 43 -1.15 -5.58 37.85
C ASP A 43 -0.72 -4.99 39.20
N LYS A 44 0.59 -4.79 39.40
CA LYS A 44 1.14 -4.09 40.58
C LYS A 44 0.54 -2.68 40.76
N TYR A 45 0.49 -1.88 39.70
CA TYR A 45 -0.10 -0.51 39.75
C TYR A 45 -1.58 -0.52 40.12
N VAL A 46 -2.34 -1.51 39.60
CA VAL A 46 -3.76 -1.69 39.92
C VAL A 46 -3.93 -2.11 41.41
N GLU A 47 -3.08 -3.01 41.92
CA GLU A 47 -3.14 -3.47 43.29
C GLU A 47 -2.77 -2.37 44.30
N GLU A 48 -1.75 -1.56 43.99
CA GLU A 48 -1.30 -0.43 44.80
C GLU A 48 -2.24 0.77 44.70
N GLY A 49 -3.25 0.77 43.82
CA GLY A 49 -4.13 1.91 43.56
C GLY A 49 -3.41 3.13 43.00
N LYS A 50 -2.27 2.95 42.34
CA LYS A 50 -1.45 4.02 41.78
C LYS A 50 -2.17 4.67 40.59
N VAL A 51 -2.34 5.98 40.63
CA VAL A 51 -2.99 6.71 39.51
C VAL A 51 -2.12 6.65 38.25
N SER A 52 -2.64 6.05 37.20
CA SER A 52 -1.95 5.92 35.93
C SER A 52 -2.95 5.98 34.77
N TYR A 53 -2.66 6.83 33.78
CA TYR A 53 -3.51 7.01 32.60
C TYR A 53 -3.84 5.69 31.91
N GLY A 54 -5.11 5.46 31.67
CA GLY A 54 -5.57 4.28 30.94
C GLY A 54 -5.41 2.93 31.64
N ILE A 55 -4.87 2.91 32.89
CA ILE A 55 -4.76 1.75 33.75
C ILE A 55 -5.80 1.83 34.88
N THR A 56 -5.79 2.95 35.62
CA THR A 56 -6.67 3.21 36.76
C THR A 56 -7.51 4.48 36.60
N THR A 57 -7.46 5.12 35.43
CA THR A 57 -8.25 6.33 35.09
C THR A 57 -9.07 6.10 33.82
N GLY A 58 -9.99 7.03 33.55
CA GLY A 58 -10.66 7.13 32.24
C GLY A 58 -9.70 7.58 31.14
N PHE A 59 -10.25 7.89 29.95
CA PHE A 59 -9.49 8.20 28.74
C PHE A 59 -9.75 9.60 28.22
N GLY A 60 -8.80 10.16 27.45
CA GLY A 60 -8.92 11.47 26.82
C GLY A 60 -9.26 12.55 27.83
N LYS A 61 -10.37 13.25 27.63
CA LYS A 61 -10.85 14.31 28.57
C LYS A 61 -11.16 13.79 29.98
N PHE A 62 -11.40 12.47 30.12
CA PHE A 62 -11.69 11.83 31.43
C PHE A 62 -10.44 11.25 32.11
N ALA A 63 -9.25 11.66 31.71
CA ALA A 63 -7.97 11.17 32.27
C ALA A 63 -7.83 11.40 33.78
N GLU A 64 -8.50 12.40 34.33
CA GLU A 64 -8.49 12.74 35.77
C GLU A 64 -9.54 11.95 36.57
N VAL A 65 -10.39 11.13 35.93
CA VAL A 65 -11.46 10.38 36.60
C VAL A 65 -10.94 9.00 37.00
N SER A 66 -10.84 8.74 38.30
CA SER A 66 -10.46 7.44 38.85
C SER A 66 -11.55 6.38 38.60
N ILE A 67 -11.17 5.18 38.23
CA ILE A 67 -12.04 4.04 37.97
C ILE A 67 -11.76 2.92 38.97
N SER A 68 -12.81 2.37 39.58
CA SER A 68 -12.64 1.26 40.54
C SER A 68 -12.21 -0.01 39.86
N LYS A 69 -11.57 -0.91 40.62
CA LYS A 69 -11.08 -2.21 40.12
C LYS A 69 -12.22 -3.04 39.51
N GLU A 70 -13.41 -3.01 40.11
CA GLU A 70 -14.61 -3.75 39.68
C GLU A 70 -15.15 -3.23 38.34
N GLN A 71 -14.98 -1.94 38.07
CA GLN A 71 -15.46 -1.27 36.85
C GLN A 71 -14.49 -1.36 35.68
N THR A 72 -13.23 -1.73 35.93
CA THR A 72 -12.16 -1.71 34.95
C THR A 72 -12.47 -2.57 33.72
N GLY A 73 -12.94 -3.79 33.88
CA GLY A 73 -13.30 -4.66 32.74
C GLY A 73 -14.42 -4.07 31.87
N GLN A 74 -15.43 -3.45 32.50
CA GLN A 74 -16.50 -2.79 31.77
C GLN A 74 -15.99 -1.56 31.03
N LEU A 75 -15.10 -0.77 31.63
CA LEU A 75 -14.47 0.37 30.98
C LEU A 75 -13.71 -0.03 29.71
N GLN A 76 -12.88 -1.08 29.78
CA GLN A 76 -12.11 -1.59 28.65
C GLN A 76 -13.02 -2.10 27.51
N LYS A 77 -14.12 -2.74 27.83
CA LYS A 77 -15.15 -3.15 26.86
C LYS A 77 -15.85 -1.94 26.25
N ASN A 78 -16.20 -0.95 27.07
CA ASN A 78 -16.88 0.27 26.63
C ASN A 78 -16.03 1.08 25.65
N ILE A 79 -14.71 1.20 25.85
CA ILE A 79 -13.84 1.94 24.92
C ILE A 79 -13.85 1.26 23.54
N VAL A 80 -13.74 -0.06 23.48
CA VAL A 80 -13.80 -0.80 22.22
C VAL A 80 -15.13 -0.59 21.52
N MET A 81 -16.25 -0.65 22.24
CA MET A 81 -17.60 -0.47 21.65
C MET A 81 -17.81 0.98 21.19
N SER A 82 -17.52 1.97 22.03
CA SER A 82 -17.79 3.38 21.73
C SER A 82 -16.90 3.94 20.62
N HIS A 83 -15.71 3.37 20.41
CA HIS A 83 -14.77 3.81 19.39
C HIS A 83 -15.00 3.10 18.04
N SER A 84 -15.85 2.07 17.97
CA SER A 84 -16.19 1.34 16.73
C SER A 84 -17.23 2.11 15.92
N CYS A 85 -16.86 3.26 15.36
CA CYS A 85 -17.74 4.17 14.66
C CYS A 85 -17.28 4.52 13.23
N SER A 86 -16.35 3.76 12.65
CA SER A 86 -15.94 3.89 11.24
C SER A 86 -17.08 3.56 10.29
N VAL A 87 -17.05 4.20 9.10
CA VAL A 87 -18.05 4.08 8.05
C VAL A 87 -17.41 3.85 6.68
N GLY A 88 -18.23 3.62 5.66
CA GLY A 88 -17.79 3.39 4.28
C GLY A 88 -17.59 1.92 3.95
N ASN A 89 -16.85 1.65 2.87
CA ASN A 89 -16.56 0.29 2.44
C ASN A 89 -15.55 -0.38 3.39
N PRO A 90 -15.54 -1.71 3.48
CA PRO A 90 -14.51 -2.40 4.25
C PRO A 90 -13.14 -2.25 3.61
N LEU A 91 -12.11 -2.24 4.44
CA LEU A 91 -10.73 -2.42 3.98
C LEU A 91 -10.61 -3.76 3.24
N PRO A 92 -9.78 -3.85 2.20
CA PRO A 92 -9.41 -5.13 1.59
C PRO A 92 -8.93 -6.14 2.64
N ILE A 93 -9.21 -7.42 2.40
CA ILE A 93 -8.94 -8.51 3.37
C ILE A 93 -7.45 -8.57 3.75
N ASP A 94 -6.54 -8.42 2.79
CA ASP A 94 -5.10 -8.40 3.02
C ASP A 94 -4.67 -7.22 3.90
N ILE A 95 -5.22 -6.03 3.65
CA ILE A 95 -4.96 -4.84 4.47
C ILE A 95 -5.51 -5.04 5.89
N ALA A 96 -6.73 -5.59 6.04
CA ALA A 96 -7.31 -5.86 7.35
C ALA A 96 -6.53 -6.93 8.15
N LYS A 97 -6.00 -7.98 7.48
CA LYS A 97 -5.04 -8.93 8.07
C LYS A 97 -3.76 -8.23 8.52
N GLY A 98 -3.27 -7.28 7.73
CA GLY A 98 -2.10 -6.47 8.08
C GLY A 98 -2.34 -5.64 9.35
N VAL A 99 -3.53 -5.10 9.56
CA VAL A 99 -3.90 -4.40 10.81
C VAL A 99 -3.76 -5.34 12.01
N VAL A 100 -4.29 -6.56 11.90
CA VAL A 100 -4.19 -7.58 12.97
C VAL A 100 -2.74 -7.97 13.24
N LEU A 101 -1.96 -8.22 12.17
CA LEU A 101 -0.54 -8.57 12.30
C LEU A 101 0.28 -7.47 12.96
N LEU A 102 0.13 -6.23 12.48
CA LEU A 102 0.89 -5.10 13.02
C LEU A 102 0.51 -4.80 14.47
N ARG A 103 -0.76 -5.02 14.88
CA ARG A 103 -1.13 -4.94 16.29
C ARG A 103 -0.45 -6.04 17.11
N ALA A 104 -0.44 -7.28 16.61
CA ALA A 104 0.28 -8.37 17.29
C ALA A 104 1.79 -8.09 17.41
N VAL A 105 2.43 -7.58 16.35
CA VAL A 105 3.85 -7.17 16.36
C VAL A 105 4.10 -6.09 17.42
N ASN A 106 3.26 -5.06 17.47
CA ASN A 106 3.38 -3.98 18.44
C ASN A 106 3.29 -4.50 19.88
N LEU A 107 2.25 -5.28 20.18
CA LEU A 107 2.00 -5.81 21.53
C LEU A 107 3.06 -6.82 21.98
N ALA A 108 3.61 -7.62 21.05
CA ALA A 108 4.66 -8.59 21.31
C ALA A 108 6.00 -7.96 21.75
N LYS A 109 6.17 -6.63 21.55
CA LYS A 109 7.36 -5.91 22.04
C LYS A 109 7.40 -5.78 23.58
N GLY A 110 6.27 -6.01 24.28
CA GLY A 110 6.21 -6.00 25.75
C GLY A 110 6.20 -4.63 26.40
N TYR A 111 5.71 -3.59 25.70
CA TYR A 111 5.59 -2.24 26.25
C TYR A 111 4.14 -1.82 26.56
N SER A 112 3.17 -2.69 26.33
CA SER A 112 1.74 -2.34 26.45
C SER A 112 1.06 -2.91 27.70
N GLY A 113 1.66 -3.87 28.40
CA GLY A 113 1.14 -4.46 29.64
C GLY A 113 -0.16 -5.26 29.48
N VAL A 114 -0.40 -5.84 28.30
CA VAL A 114 -1.54 -6.71 28.03
C VAL A 114 -1.23 -8.15 28.43
N ARG A 115 -2.28 -8.97 28.68
CA ARG A 115 -2.12 -10.41 28.94
C ARG A 115 -1.76 -11.15 27.65
N ARG A 116 -1.07 -12.31 27.78
CA ARG A 116 -0.72 -13.21 26.64
C ARG A 116 -1.92 -13.51 25.75
N ILE A 117 -3.07 -13.81 26.35
CA ILE A 117 -4.31 -14.16 25.62
C ILE A 117 -4.69 -13.13 24.55
N VAL A 118 -4.40 -11.85 24.75
CA VAL A 118 -4.72 -10.80 23.78
C VAL A 118 -3.92 -10.99 22.50
N ILE A 119 -2.61 -11.23 22.63
CA ILE A 119 -1.72 -11.40 21.46
C ILE A 119 -1.95 -12.76 20.82
N GLU A 120 -2.15 -13.80 21.63
CA GLU A 120 -2.48 -15.15 21.16
C GLU A 120 -3.75 -15.15 20.31
N LYS A 121 -4.79 -14.40 20.71
CA LYS A 121 -6.03 -14.28 19.92
C LYS A 121 -5.82 -13.54 18.61
N LEU A 122 -5.02 -12.47 18.56
CA LEU A 122 -4.66 -11.81 17.29
C LEU A 122 -3.93 -12.79 16.36
N VAL A 123 -2.99 -13.55 16.86
CA VAL A 123 -2.26 -14.57 16.09
C VAL A 123 -3.20 -15.71 15.66
N GLU A 124 -4.13 -16.12 16.53
CA GLU A 124 -5.12 -17.15 16.22
C GLU A 124 -6.06 -16.72 15.08
N LEU A 125 -6.52 -15.44 15.07
CA LEU A 125 -7.31 -14.89 13.97
C LEU A 125 -6.57 -15.03 12.63
N LEU A 126 -5.29 -14.62 12.58
CA LEU A 126 -4.47 -14.74 11.35
C LEU A 126 -4.30 -16.19 10.93
N ASN A 127 -3.97 -17.07 11.86
CA ASN A 127 -3.66 -18.46 11.58
C ASN A 127 -4.89 -19.28 11.15
N LYS A 128 -6.08 -18.90 11.58
CA LYS A 128 -7.34 -19.54 11.25
C LYS A 128 -8.14 -18.79 10.16
N ASP A 129 -7.54 -17.75 9.56
CA ASP A 129 -8.13 -16.97 8.46
C ASP A 129 -9.46 -16.29 8.82
N VAL A 130 -9.57 -15.80 10.05
CA VAL A 130 -10.67 -14.93 10.49
C VAL A 130 -10.20 -13.49 10.38
N THR A 131 -10.81 -12.71 9.50
CA THR A 131 -10.39 -11.33 9.21
C THR A 131 -11.48 -10.35 9.69
N PRO A 132 -11.17 -9.43 10.62
CA PRO A 132 -12.11 -8.41 11.06
C PRO A 132 -12.63 -7.55 9.90
N TRP A 133 -13.93 -7.22 9.93
CA TRP A 133 -14.53 -6.25 9.04
C TRP A 133 -14.26 -4.85 9.58
N ILE A 134 -13.46 -4.06 8.86
CA ILE A 134 -12.98 -2.74 9.28
C ILE A 134 -13.38 -1.74 8.19
N PRO A 135 -14.29 -0.79 8.45
CA PRO A 135 -14.61 0.28 7.49
C PRO A 135 -13.46 1.26 7.30
N GLU A 136 -13.32 1.78 6.09
CA GLU A 136 -12.15 2.55 5.65
C GLU A 136 -12.11 4.02 6.10
N LYS A 137 -13.20 4.58 6.67
CA LYS A 137 -13.32 6.00 7.03
C LYS A 137 -13.73 6.16 8.48
N GLY A 138 -13.04 7.02 9.22
CA GLY A 138 -13.37 7.30 10.63
C GLY A 138 -12.18 7.60 11.52
N SER A 139 -10.96 7.65 10.96
CA SER A 139 -9.75 8.05 11.67
C SER A 139 -9.18 9.35 11.10
N VAL A 140 -8.71 10.22 11.97
CA VAL A 140 -7.93 11.42 11.64
C VAL A 140 -6.45 11.26 12.01
N GLY A 141 -6.06 10.08 12.49
CA GLY A 141 -4.67 9.76 12.84
C GLY A 141 -4.13 10.55 14.03
N SER A 142 -4.99 10.93 14.99
CA SER A 142 -4.62 11.69 16.20
C SER A 142 -3.98 10.78 17.25
N SER A 143 -4.78 9.95 17.91
CA SER A 143 -4.31 8.85 18.77
C SER A 143 -4.03 7.58 17.93
N GLY A 144 -3.51 7.76 16.73
CA GLY A 144 -3.46 6.75 15.70
C GLY A 144 -4.85 6.46 15.12
N ASP A 145 -5.12 5.19 14.87
CA ASP A 145 -6.32 4.69 14.19
C ASP A 145 -7.37 4.16 15.15
N LEU A 146 -7.80 4.98 16.12
CA LEU A 146 -8.73 4.57 17.21
C LEU A 146 -9.90 3.73 16.69
N SER A 147 -10.68 4.27 15.75
CA SER A 147 -11.89 3.62 15.30
C SER A 147 -11.65 2.37 14.45
N PRO A 148 -10.77 2.34 13.43
CA PRO A 148 -10.41 1.11 12.74
C PRO A 148 -9.89 0.00 13.65
N LEU A 149 -9.05 0.34 14.63
CA LEU A 149 -8.53 -0.62 15.60
C LEU A 149 -9.61 -1.10 16.59
N ALA A 150 -10.57 -0.25 16.93
CA ALA A 150 -11.72 -0.67 17.74
C ALA A 150 -12.58 -1.70 16.98
N HIS A 151 -12.85 -1.50 15.67
CA HIS A 151 -13.54 -2.50 14.84
C HIS A 151 -12.79 -3.84 14.80
N MET A 152 -11.45 -3.81 14.67
CA MET A 152 -10.63 -5.03 14.79
C MET A 152 -10.83 -5.69 16.15
N SER A 153 -10.81 -4.90 17.23
CA SER A 153 -10.85 -5.37 18.61
C SER A 153 -12.20 -5.93 19.03
N LEU A 154 -13.31 -5.46 18.43
CA LEU A 154 -14.65 -6.05 18.65
C LEU A 154 -14.64 -7.56 18.41
N VAL A 155 -13.96 -8.01 17.36
CA VAL A 155 -13.92 -9.43 16.99
C VAL A 155 -13.28 -10.28 18.10
N LEU A 156 -12.26 -9.76 18.79
CA LEU A 156 -11.60 -10.48 19.88
C LEU A 156 -12.54 -10.78 21.06
N ILE A 157 -13.57 -9.96 21.25
CA ILE A 157 -14.58 -10.11 22.31
C ILE A 157 -15.94 -10.65 21.79
N GLY A 158 -15.96 -11.19 20.56
CA GLY A 158 -17.12 -11.81 19.97
C GLY A 158 -18.19 -10.84 19.45
N LEU A 159 -17.85 -9.57 19.25
CA LEU A 159 -18.74 -8.53 18.73
C LEU A 159 -18.32 -8.08 17.33
N GLY A 160 -19.21 -7.33 16.65
CA GLY A 160 -18.96 -6.83 15.30
C GLY A 160 -19.03 -7.93 14.25
N LYS A 161 -18.32 -7.77 13.13
CA LYS A 161 -18.33 -8.66 11.97
C LYS A 161 -16.93 -9.10 11.57
N ALA A 162 -16.83 -10.28 10.96
CA ALA A 162 -15.58 -10.81 10.44
C ALA A 162 -15.82 -11.64 9.17
N TYR A 163 -14.82 -11.67 8.31
CA TYR A 163 -14.76 -12.62 7.19
C TYR A 163 -14.17 -13.96 7.67
N TYR A 164 -14.79 -15.04 7.28
CA TYR A 164 -14.25 -16.39 7.42
C TYR A 164 -14.49 -17.17 6.14
N LYS A 165 -13.42 -17.67 5.52
CA LYS A 165 -13.47 -18.36 4.21
C LYS A 165 -14.24 -17.57 3.12
N GLY A 166 -14.08 -16.25 3.09
CA GLY A 166 -14.70 -15.34 2.13
C GLY A 166 -16.15 -14.93 2.46
N GLU A 167 -16.78 -15.49 3.49
CA GLU A 167 -18.12 -15.15 3.95
C GLU A 167 -18.08 -14.09 5.06
N LEU A 168 -18.86 -13.00 4.93
CA LEU A 168 -19.02 -12.00 5.98
C LEU A 168 -20.07 -12.46 6.99
N LEU A 169 -19.67 -12.63 8.25
CA LEU A 169 -20.48 -13.15 9.34
C LEU A 169 -20.48 -12.20 10.55
N GLU A 170 -21.43 -12.37 11.46
CA GLU A 170 -21.29 -11.86 12.83
C GLU A 170 -20.03 -12.47 13.47
N ALA A 171 -19.28 -11.69 14.22
CA ALA A 171 -17.97 -12.13 14.72
C ALA A 171 -18.08 -13.41 15.57
N LYS A 172 -19.10 -13.53 16.43
CA LYS A 172 -19.33 -14.74 17.23
C LYS A 172 -19.48 -16.01 16.37
N ASP A 173 -20.15 -15.88 15.22
CA ASP A 173 -20.40 -17.01 14.33
C ASP A 173 -19.14 -17.37 13.52
N ALA A 174 -18.38 -16.36 13.07
CA ALA A 174 -17.09 -16.54 12.42
C ALA A 174 -16.08 -17.24 13.35
N LEU A 175 -15.99 -16.77 14.59
CA LEU A 175 -15.11 -17.35 15.61
C LEU A 175 -15.53 -18.80 15.92
N ALA A 176 -16.81 -19.07 16.14
CA ALA A 176 -17.32 -20.42 16.41
C ALA A 176 -17.02 -21.38 15.26
N LYS A 177 -17.28 -20.98 14.01
CA LYS A 177 -16.94 -21.77 12.82
C LYS A 177 -15.44 -22.04 12.69
N ALA A 178 -14.59 -21.11 13.15
CA ALA A 178 -13.13 -21.25 13.15
C ALA A 178 -12.59 -21.99 14.38
N GLY A 179 -13.44 -22.34 15.37
CA GLY A 179 -13.02 -22.94 16.64
C GLY A 179 -12.16 -21.99 17.46
N ILE A 180 -12.53 -20.71 17.54
CA ILE A 180 -11.89 -19.67 18.33
C ILE A 180 -12.84 -19.23 19.44
N GLU A 181 -12.40 -19.34 20.69
CA GLU A 181 -13.13 -18.76 21.83
C GLU A 181 -12.78 -17.27 21.96
N PRO A 182 -13.79 -16.37 22.05
CA PRO A 182 -13.52 -14.96 22.29
C PRO A 182 -12.91 -14.72 23.65
N ILE A 183 -12.25 -13.58 23.85
CA ILE A 183 -11.75 -13.14 25.15
C ILE A 183 -12.97 -12.84 26.04
N PRO A 184 -13.16 -13.55 27.16
CA PRO A 184 -14.39 -13.41 27.96
C PRO A 184 -14.50 -12.03 28.64
N SER A 185 -13.38 -11.42 29.02
CA SER A 185 -13.32 -10.08 29.60
C SER A 185 -11.95 -9.46 29.38
N LEU A 186 -11.93 -8.20 28.97
CA LEU A 186 -10.71 -7.39 28.90
C LEU A 186 -10.30 -6.94 30.32
N SER A 187 -9.00 -6.86 30.56
CA SER A 187 -8.40 -6.38 31.82
C SER A 187 -7.86 -4.95 31.65
N SER A 188 -7.41 -4.35 32.74
CA SER A 188 -6.79 -3.03 32.76
C SER A 188 -5.80 -2.83 31.62
N LYS A 189 -5.83 -1.67 30.97
CA LYS A 189 -4.98 -1.31 29.82
C LYS A 189 -5.36 -1.96 28.49
N GLU A 190 -5.99 -3.14 28.43
CA GLU A 190 -6.14 -3.95 27.22
C GLU A 190 -7.03 -3.29 26.15
N GLY A 191 -8.15 -2.67 26.54
CA GLY A 191 -9.00 -1.95 25.60
C GLY A 191 -8.28 -0.77 24.96
N LEU A 192 -7.54 0.01 25.74
CA LEU A 192 -6.73 1.12 25.24
C LEU A 192 -5.58 0.60 24.35
N ALA A 193 -4.83 -0.39 24.80
CA ALA A 193 -3.73 -0.98 24.04
C ALA A 193 -4.19 -1.65 22.74
N LEU A 194 -5.44 -2.02 22.62
CA LEU A 194 -6.01 -2.59 21.39
C LEU A 194 -6.47 -1.51 20.40
N THR A 195 -6.75 -0.28 20.85
CA THR A 195 -7.32 0.79 20.01
C THR A 195 -6.33 1.91 19.69
N ASN A 196 -5.24 2.05 20.47
CA ASN A 196 -4.31 3.17 20.38
C ASN A 196 -3.08 2.81 19.55
N GLY A 197 -2.88 3.46 18.38
CA GLY A 197 -1.73 3.22 17.50
C GLY A 197 -2.03 3.38 16.00
N THR A 198 -1.02 3.19 15.16
CA THR A 198 -0.99 3.56 13.74
C THR A 198 -1.21 2.39 12.77
N GLN A 199 -1.69 1.24 13.23
CA GLN A 199 -1.64 -0.01 12.46
C GLN A 199 -2.52 -0.01 11.20
N ALA A 200 -3.67 0.68 11.20
CA ALA A 200 -4.56 0.67 10.04
C ALA A 200 -4.02 1.55 8.91
N LEU A 201 -3.56 2.77 9.22
CA LEU A 201 -2.92 3.64 8.22
C LEU A 201 -1.61 3.02 7.71
N THR A 202 -0.82 2.40 8.59
CA THR A 202 0.46 1.77 8.22
C THR A 202 0.23 0.53 7.36
N SER A 203 -0.72 -0.34 7.71
CA SER A 203 -1.08 -1.50 6.87
C SER A 203 -1.54 -1.06 5.48
N THR A 204 -2.43 -0.06 5.41
CA THR A 204 -2.93 0.46 4.13
C THR A 204 -1.79 0.96 3.26
N GLY A 205 -0.97 1.87 3.77
CA GLY A 205 0.13 2.46 2.99
C GLY A 205 1.24 1.47 2.67
N ALA A 206 1.51 0.48 3.54
CA ALA A 206 2.52 -0.55 3.31
C ALA A 206 2.13 -1.48 2.14
N HIS A 207 0.87 -1.92 2.06
CA HIS A 207 0.39 -2.72 0.93
C HIS A 207 0.43 -1.93 -0.38
N VAL A 208 0.00 -0.66 -0.36
CA VAL A 208 0.11 0.24 -1.52
C VAL A 208 1.56 0.41 -1.96
N LEU A 209 2.48 0.63 -1.03
CA LEU A 209 3.91 0.77 -1.33
C LEU A 209 4.50 -0.48 -1.97
N TYR A 210 4.20 -1.66 -1.44
CA TYR A 210 4.66 -2.93 -2.02
C TYR A 210 4.21 -3.08 -3.47
N ASP A 211 2.95 -2.82 -3.72
CA ASP A 211 2.38 -2.89 -5.06
C ASP A 211 2.92 -1.79 -5.98
N ALA A 212 3.17 -0.58 -5.46
CA ALA A 212 3.75 0.54 -6.20
C ALA A 212 5.18 0.27 -6.66
N ILE A 213 5.99 -0.43 -5.85
CA ILE A 213 7.34 -0.87 -6.23
C ILE A 213 7.26 -1.79 -7.45
N ASN A 214 6.37 -2.78 -7.44
CA ASN A 214 6.16 -3.67 -8.57
C ASN A 214 5.59 -2.92 -9.79
N LEU A 215 4.66 -1.98 -9.57
CA LEU A 215 4.07 -1.17 -10.62
C LEU A 215 5.10 -0.27 -11.31
N SER A 216 6.11 0.22 -10.59
CA SER A 216 7.20 1.03 -11.17
C SER A 216 8.03 0.25 -12.19
N LYS A 217 8.16 -1.07 -12.03
CA LYS A 217 8.81 -1.96 -13.01
C LYS A 217 7.92 -2.15 -14.25
N HIS A 218 6.61 -2.31 -14.07
CA HIS A 218 5.65 -2.35 -15.19
C HIS A 218 5.65 -1.05 -15.99
N LEU A 219 5.83 0.11 -15.32
CA LEU A 219 5.93 1.41 -15.96
C LEU A 219 7.15 1.50 -16.90
N ASP A 220 8.32 0.96 -16.49
CA ASP A 220 9.52 0.90 -17.34
C ASP A 220 9.31 -0.03 -18.55
N ILE A 221 8.62 -1.16 -18.36
CA ILE A 221 8.28 -2.10 -19.45
C ILE A 221 7.30 -1.45 -20.43
N ALA A 222 6.24 -0.78 -19.95
CA ALA A 222 5.28 -0.07 -20.78
C ALA A 222 5.95 1.03 -21.61
N ALA A 223 6.81 1.84 -20.97
CA ALA A 223 7.61 2.84 -21.64
C ALA A 223 8.53 2.26 -22.71
N SER A 224 9.11 1.08 -22.47
CA SER A 224 9.97 0.39 -23.44
C SER A 224 9.18 -0.12 -24.67
N LEU A 225 7.98 -0.66 -24.47
CA LEU A 225 7.08 -1.01 -25.59
C LEU A 225 6.68 0.24 -26.38
N THR A 226 6.40 1.35 -25.71
CA THR A 226 6.12 2.65 -26.36
C THR A 226 7.33 3.14 -27.15
N MET A 227 8.55 3.00 -26.61
CA MET A 227 9.79 3.33 -27.34
C MET A 227 9.93 2.55 -28.64
N GLU A 228 9.65 1.26 -28.61
CA GLU A 228 9.74 0.42 -29.81
C GLU A 228 8.64 0.71 -30.84
N SER A 229 7.43 1.05 -30.38
CA SER A 229 6.34 1.45 -31.30
C SER A 229 6.60 2.76 -32.05
N LEU A 230 7.39 3.66 -31.44
CA LEU A 230 7.68 5.00 -31.95
C LEU A 230 9.11 5.18 -32.50
N HIS A 231 9.90 4.11 -32.62
CA HIS A 231 11.31 4.15 -32.98
C HIS A 231 12.11 5.17 -32.13
N GLY A 232 11.98 5.04 -30.80
CA GLY A 232 12.60 5.95 -29.84
C GLY A 232 14.13 5.96 -29.88
N ILE A 233 14.73 7.08 -29.52
CA ILE A 233 16.19 7.28 -29.51
C ILE A 233 16.77 6.77 -28.19
N ILE A 234 17.59 5.71 -28.25
CA ILE A 234 18.15 5.07 -27.03
C ILE A 234 19.32 5.80 -26.40
N ASP A 235 19.97 6.73 -27.10
CA ASP A 235 21.12 7.48 -26.58
C ASP A 235 20.76 8.29 -25.31
N ALA A 236 19.49 8.64 -25.12
CA ALA A 236 19.02 9.30 -23.91
C ALA A 236 19.19 8.47 -22.62
N TYR A 237 19.43 7.16 -22.75
CA TYR A 237 19.62 6.23 -21.62
C TYR A 237 21.07 5.84 -21.41
N ASP A 238 22.04 6.50 -22.06
CA ASP A 238 23.47 6.30 -21.82
C ASP A 238 23.80 6.51 -20.33
N SER A 239 24.57 5.58 -19.74
CA SER A 239 24.85 5.59 -18.30
C SER A 239 25.51 6.89 -17.85
N ARG A 240 26.41 7.43 -18.68
CA ARG A 240 27.16 8.67 -18.40
C ARG A 240 26.24 9.86 -18.11
N ILE A 241 25.07 9.94 -18.77
CA ILE A 241 24.10 11.01 -18.54
C ILE A 241 23.53 10.96 -17.11
N SER A 242 23.23 9.76 -16.63
CA SER A 242 22.68 9.56 -15.30
C SER A 242 23.75 9.64 -14.21
N GLU A 243 24.94 9.11 -14.47
CA GLU A 243 26.07 9.10 -13.54
C GLU A 243 26.53 10.50 -13.17
N VAL A 244 26.59 11.44 -14.11
CA VAL A 244 27.00 12.85 -13.83
C VAL A 244 25.92 13.64 -13.07
N ARG A 245 24.70 13.09 -12.88
CA ARG A 245 23.63 13.73 -12.12
C ARG A 245 23.37 13.04 -10.77
N GLU A 246 23.81 11.79 -10.58
CA GLU A 246 23.91 11.04 -9.33
C GLU A 246 22.59 10.62 -8.63
N HIS A 247 21.39 10.94 -9.17
CA HIS A 247 20.14 10.46 -8.60
C HIS A 247 19.97 8.94 -8.80
N ALA A 248 19.82 8.20 -7.71
CA ALA A 248 19.77 6.73 -7.74
C ALA A 248 18.62 6.19 -8.60
N GLY A 249 17.42 6.73 -8.44
CA GLY A 249 16.25 6.31 -9.24
C GLY A 249 16.43 6.60 -10.74
N GLN A 250 17.10 7.71 -11.11
CA GLN A 250 17.43 8.00 -12.50
C GLN A 250 18.43 6.98 -13.07
N ILE A 251 19.47 6.64 -12.32
CA ILE A 251 20.47 5.62 -12.69
C ILE A 251 19.80 4.26 -12.89
N ASN A 252 18.98 3.85 -11.91
CA ASN A 252 18.24 2.58 -11.95
C ASN A 252 17.30 2.50 -13.15
N THR A 253 16.56 3.58 -13.42
CA THR A 253 15.63 3.61 -14.57
C THR A 253 16.38 3.57 -15.90
N ALA A 254 17.46 4.34 -16.06
CA ALA A 254 18.27 4.29 -17.28
C ALA A 254 18.90 2.89 -17.51
N GLU A 255 19.31 2.20 -16.44
CA GLU A 255 19.79 0.82 -16.52
C GLU A 255 18.68 -0.14 -16.96
N ASN A 256 17.49 -0.03 -16.36
CA ASN A 256 16.32 -0.84 -16.75
C ASN A 256 15.98 -0.64 -18.23
N MET A 257 15.92 0.61 -18.71
CA MET A 257 15.62 0.91 -20.11
C MET A 257 16.66 0.28 -21.05
N ARG A 258 17.96 0.38 -20.73
CA ARG A 258 19.00 -0.27 -21.51
C ARG A 258 18.88 -1.79 -21.53
N LYS A 259 18.58 -2.42 -20.38
CA LYS A 259 18.39 -3.87 -20.29
C LYS A 259 17.16 -4.34 -21.09
N ILE A 260 16.03 -3.66 -20.90
CA ILE A 260 14.76 -4.04 -21.55
C ILE A 260 14.87 -3.88 -23.07
N LEU A 261 15.49 -2.80 -23.57
CA LEU A 261 15.61 -2.50 -25.01
C LEU A 261 16.81 -3.18 -25.70
N ALA A 262 17.64 -3.93 -24.95
CA ALA A 262 18.81 -4.61 -25.52
C ALA A 262 18.39 -5.61 -26.61
N GLY A 263 19.00 -5.47 -27.79
CA GLY A 263 18.70 -6.33 -28.96
C GLY A 263 17.49 -5.91 -29.79
N SER A 264 16.77 -4.86 -29.40
CA SER A 264 15.69 -4.29 -30.22
C SER A 264 16.21 -3.78 -31.56
N LYS A 265 15.40 -4.01 -32.62
CA LYS A 265 15.59 -3.41 -33.95
C LYS A 265 14.54 -2.35 -34.26
N ASN A 266 13.71 -1.99 -33.26
CA ASN A 266 12.67 -0.96 -33.34
C ASN A 266 13.04 0.33 -32.64
N VAL A 267 14.29 0.53 -32.28
CA VAL A 267 14.82 1.75 -31.68
C VAL A 267 15.86 2.37 -32.60
N THR A 268 16.12 3.66 -32.46
CA THR A 268 17.05 4.41 -33.30
C THR A 268 18.10 5.13 -32.44
N LYS A 269 19.05 5.79 -33.13
CA LYS A 269 20.11 6.60 -32.51
C LYS A 269 19.93 8.07 -32.85
N GLN A 270 20.49 8.91 -32.01
CA GLN A 270 20.52 10.35 -32.24
C GLN A 270 21.10 10.69 -33.63
N GLY A 271 20.40 11.55 -34.37
CA GLY A 271 20.83 12.02 -35.68
C GLY A 271 20.56 11.06 -36.86
N VAL A 272 19.98 9.86 -36.62
CA VAL A 272 19.62 8.93 -37.70
C VAL A 272 18.29 9.32 -38.34
N GLU A 273 17.20 9.25 -37.60
CA GLU A 273 15.87 9.68 -38.09
C GLU A 273 15.51 11.08 -37.63
N ARG A 274 15.96 11.46 -36.44
CA ARG A 274 15.74 12.78 -35.80
C ARG A 274 16.84 13.07 -34.78
N VAL A 275 16.96 14.34 -34.39
CA VAL A 275 18.03 14.78 -33.48
C VAL A 275 17.72 14.35 -32.04
N GLN A 276 16.45 14.43 -31.61
CA GLN A 276 16.01 14.08 -30.25
C GLN A 276 14.54 13.75 -30.21
N ASP A 277 14.13 12.98 -29.19
CA ASP A 277 12.75 12.71 -28.88
C ASP A 277 12.10 13.81 -28.00
N SER A 278 10.77 13.80 -27.95
CA SER A 278 10.00 14.57 -26.96
C SER A 278 10.28 14.03 -25.55
N TYR A 279 9.96 14.84 -24.52
CA TYR A 279 10.35 14.55 -23.14
C TYR A 279 9.75 13.25 -22.58
N VAL A 280 8.54 12.87 -22.96
CA VAL A 280 7.88 11.62 -22.51
C VAL A 280 8.64 10.36 -22.88
N LEU A 281 9.54 10.42 -23.86
CA LEU A 281 10.46 9.36 -24.25
C LEU A 281 11.88 9.66 -23.75
N ARG A 282 12.40 10.84 -24.02
CA ARG A 282 13.79 11.21 -23.70
C ARG A 282 14.06 11.33 -22.21
N CYS A 283 13.07 11.79 -21.42
CA CYS A 283 13.23 12.05 -19.99
C CYS A 283 12.66 10.94 -19.09
N ILE A 284 12.43 9.72 -19.63
CA ILE A 284 11.98 8.57 -18.83
C ILE A 284 12.83 8.36 -17.58
N PRO A 285 14.19 8.36 -17.64
CA PRO A 285 14.99 8.15 -16.44
C PRO A 285 14.77 9.22 -15.36
N GLN A 286 14.65 10.48 -15.76
CA GLN A 286 14.44 11.59 -14.83
C GLN A 286 13.08 11.56 -14.16
N ILE A 287 12.03 11.22 -14.91
CA ILE A 287 10.63 11.24 -14.42
C ILE A 287 10.35 10.00 -13.57
N HIS A 288 10.57 8.80 -14.12
CA HIS A 288 10.36 7.56 -13.36
C HIS A 288 11.30 7.47 -12.15
N GLY A 289 12.56 7.92 -12.32
CA GLY A 289 13.55 7.91 -11.26
C GLY A 289 13.16 8.76 -10.06
N ALA A 290 12.59 9.94 -10.26
CA ALA A 290 12.12 10.79 -9.17
C ALA A 290 11.01 10.10 -8.35
N SER A 291 10.08 9.41 -9.02
CA SER A 291 9.07 8.62 -8.33
C SER A 291 9.68 7.44 -7.57
N LYS A 292 10.67 6.73 -8.14
CA LYS A 292 11.37 5.62 -7.46
C LYS A 292 12.16 6.08 -6.24
N ASP A 293 12.86 7.21 -6.30
CA ASP A 293 13.55 7.81 -5.14
C ASP A 293 12.54 8.12 -4.01
N THR A 294 11.32 8.55 -4.37
CA THR A 294 10.23 8.76 -3.42
C THR A 294 9.74 7.44 -2.81
N LEU A 295 9.57 6.39 -3.62
CA LEU A 295 9.20 5.06 -3.11
C LEU A 295 10.24 4.53 -2.10
N GLU A 296 11.54 4.71 -2.37
CA GLU A 296 12.61 4.31 -1.45
C GLU A 296 12.55 5.08 -0.13
N TYR A 297 12.30 6.41 -0.18
CA TYR A 297 12.07 7.20 1.03
C TYR A 297 10.89 6.66 1.86
N VAL A 298 9.75 6.40 1.20
CA VAL A 298 8.54 5.88 1.86
C VAL A 298 8.81 4.50 2.46
N LYS A 299 9.49 3.60 1.71
CA LYS A 299 9.84 2.26 2.18
C LYS A 299 10.63 2.28 3.48
N ARG A 300 11.66 3.10 3.53
CA ARG A 300 12.47 3.27 4.74
C ARG A 300 11.63 3.72 5.94
N LYS A 301 10.64 4.61 5.74
CA LYS A 301 9.74 5.06 6.81
C LYS A 301 8.76 3.97 7.24
N VAL A 302 8.17 3.27 6.28
CA VAL A 302 7.25 2.15 6.53
C VAL A 302 7.96 1.04 7.32
N GLU A 303 9.17 0.62 6.93
CA GLU A 303 9.89 -0.45 7.62
C GLU A 303 10.26 -0.10 9.07
N ILE A 304 10.43 1.18 9.39
CA ILE A 304 10.55 1.63 10.79
C ILE A 304 9.21 1.46 11.50
N GLU A 305 8.11 1.95 10.91
CA GLU A 305 6.79 1.97 11.53
C GLU A 305 6.20 0.57 11.72
N LEU A 306 6.46 -0.38 10.80
CA LEU A 306 6.09 -1.79 10.95
C LEU A 306 6.58 -2.39 12.28
N ASN A 307 7.66 -1.83 12.83
CA ASN A 307 8.32 -2.30 14.04
C ASN A 307 8.21 -1.35 15.23
N ALA A 308 7.49 -0.24 15.06
CA ALA A 308 7.37 0.77 16.10
C ALA A 308 6.41 0.33 17.23
N VAL A 309 6.66 0.85 18.43
CA VAL A 309 5.72 0.78 19.55
C VAL A 309 4.92 2.08 19.55
N THR A 310 3.66 1.99 19.13
CA THR A 310 2.77 3.13 18.88
C THR A 310 1.60 3.20 19.86
N ASP A 311 1.72 2.59 21.01
CA ASP A 311 0.76 2.59 22.11
C ASP A 311 1.01 3.76 23.10
N ASN A 312 0.11 3.97 24.03
CA ASN A 312 0.21 4.92 25.16
C ASN A 312 -0.76 4.53 26.30
N PRO A 313 -0.33 4.60 27.57
CA PRO A 313 1.04 4.82 28.03
C PRO A 313 1.94 3.62 27.76
N LEU A 314 3.24 3.84 27.81
CA LEU A 314 4.25 2.79 27.64
C LEU A 314 4.75 2.31 29.00
N ILE A 315 5.03 1.01 29.08
CA ILE A 315 5.47 0.28 30.27
C ILE A 315 6.99 0.04 30.15
N PHE A 316 7.76 0.60 31.06
CA PHE A 316 9.22 0.43 31.16
C PHE A 316 9.54 -0.40 32.40
N VAL A 317 9.67 -1.71 32.19
CA VAL A 317 9.86 -2.69 33.29
C VAL A 317 11.16 -2.44 34.05
N ASP A 318 12.25 -2.12 33.36
CA ASP A 318 13.58 -1.98 33.94
C ASP A 318 13.67 -0.77 34.94
N SER A 319 12.85 0.26 34.74
CA SER A 319 12.78 1.43 35.62
C SER A 319 11.54 1.45 36.52
N ASP A 320 10.68 0.42 36.47
CA ASP A 320 9.40 0.36 37.21
C ASP A 320 8.49 1.58 36.91
N GLU A 321 8.45 2.03 35.64
CA GLU A 321 7.76 3.26 35.24
C GLU A 321 6.68 3.00 34.19
N VAL A 322 5.63 3.79 34.26
CA VAL A 322 4.58 3.91 33.23
C VAL A 322 4.56 5.37 32.75
N ILE A 323 4.89 5.59 31.48
CA ILE A 323 5.09 6.93 30.94
C ILE A 323 4.06 7.21 29.84
N SER A 324 3.32 8.32 29.97
CA SER A 324 2.43 8.82 28.94
C SER A 324 3.21 9.67 27.93
N GLY A 325 3.06 9.36 26.64
CA GLY A 325 3.72 10.04 25.52
C GLY A 325 2.81 10.13 24.30
N GLY A 326 3.39 10.36 23.12
CA GLY A 326 2.67 10.58 21.86
C GLY A 326 3.00 9.63 20.74
N ASN A 327 3.52 8.43 21.01
CA ASN A 327 3.96 7.49 19.97
C ASN A 327 2.83 7.00 19.05
N PHE A 328 1.59 7.16 19.45
CA PHE A 328 0.41 6.89 18.65
C PHE A 328 0.18 7.90 17.51
N HIS A 329 0.81 9.07 17.56
CA HIS A 329 0.52 10.14 16.60
C HIS A 329 0.96 9.76 15.18
N GLY A 330 0.02 9.79 14.23
CA GLY A 330 0.24 9.31 12.87
C GLY A 330 1.12 10.19 11.97
N GLN A 331 1.62 11.34 12.46
CA GLN A 331 2.37 12.30 11.64
C GLN A 331 3.62 11.71 10.95
N PRO A 332 4.41 10.81 11.57
CA PRO A 332 5.56 10.20 10.90
C PRO A 332 5.22 9.43 9.62
N MET A 333 3.96 9.00 9.48
CA MET A 333 3.46 8.26 8.31
C MET A 333 2.56 9.11 7.40
N ALA A 334 1.96 10.19 7.89
CA ALA A 334 1.08 11.05 7.10
C ALA A 334 1.82 11.69 5.92
N LEU A 335 2.98 12.30 6.16
CA LEU A 335 3.83 12.88 5.11
C LEU A 335 4.32 11.82 4.10
N PRO A 336 4.90 10.67 4.51
CA PRO A 336 5.29 9.64 3.56
C PRO A 336 4.15 9.15 2.66
N PHE A 337 2.93 9.00 3.18
CA PHE A 337 1.81 8.52 2.38
C PHE A 337 1.24 9.58 1.42
N ASP A 338 1.30 10.87 1.76
CA ASP A 338 1.04 11.93 0.79
C ASP A 338 2.12 11.97 -0.31
N PHE A 339 3.39 11.80 0.04
CA PHE A 339 4.48 11.71 -0.95
C PHE A 339 4.32 10.48 -1.85
N LEU A 340 3.88 9.34 -1.30
CA LEU A 340 3.53 8.15 -2.08
C LEU A 340 2.43 8.47 -3.11
N GLY A 341 1.36 9.15 -2.69
CA GLY A 341 0.27 9.56 -3.57
C GLY A 341 0.75 10.50 -4.69
N ILE A 342 1.62 11.46 -4.40
CA ILE A 342 2.21 12.38 -5.38
C ILE A 342 3.07 11.61 -6.39
N ALA A 343 3.95 10.71 -5.93
CA ALA A 343 4.80 9.92 -6.82
C ALA A 343 3.99 9.01 -7.75
N LEU A 344 2.95 8.38 -7.22
CA LEU A 344 2.01 7.56 -8.00
C LEU A 344 1.27 8.40 -9.04
N ALA A 345 0.75 9.58 -8.69
CA ALA A 345 0.05 10.46 -9.62
C ALA A 345 0.94 10.84 -10.81
N GLU A 346 2.24 11.10 -10.59
CA GLU A 346 3.19 11.42 -11.66
C GLU A 346 3.49 10.21 -12.57
N MET A 347 3.52 8.98 -12.02
CA MET A 347 3.64 7.77 -12.85
C MET A 347 2.49 7.66 -13.86
N ALA A 348 1.25 7.94 -13.44
CA ALA A 348 0.10 7.95 -14.34
C ALA A 348 0.16 9.11 -15.33
N ASN A 349 0.59 10.29 -14.90
CA ASN A 349 0.70 11.47 -15.73
C ASN A 349 1.61 11.22 -16.94
N VAL A 350 2.82 10.72 -16.73
CA VAL A 350 3.76 10.42 -17.82
C VAL A 350 3.28 9.27 -18.70
N SER A 351 2.62 8.26 -18.16
CA SER A 351 2.04 7.14 -18.91
C SER A 351 0.93 7.62 -19.85
N GLU A 352 0.02 8.48 -19.38
CA GLU A 352 -1.02 9.07 -20.20
C GLU A 352 -0.43 9.91 -21.35
N ARG A 353 0.62 10.70 -21.09
CA ARG A 353 1.30 11.46 -22.15
C ARG A 353 1.91 10.57 -23.24
N ARG A 354 2.33 9.36 -22.92
CA ARG A 354 2.79 8.38 -23.91
C ARG A 354 1.62 7.75 -24.69
N ILE A 355 0.49 7.49 -24.02
CA ILE A 355 -0.75 7.05 -24.72
C ILE A 355 -1.16 8.11 -25.74
N GLU A 356 -1.26 9.36 -25.32
CA GLU A 356 -1.59 10.50 -26.23
C GLU A 356 -0.63 10.55 -27.41
N LYS A 357 0.67 10.42 -27.16
CA LYS A 357 1.67 10.46 -28.23
C LYS A 357 1.48 9.34 -29.27
N MET A 358 1.04 8.15 -28.86
CA MET A 358 0.80 7.03 -29.80
C MET A 358 -0.49 7.22 -30.62
N VAL A 359 -1.55 7.76 -30.02
CA VAL A 359 -2.86 7.88 -30.69
C VAL A 359 -3.01 9.16 -31.54
N ASN A 360 -2.15 10.15 -31.33
CA ASN A 360 -2.23 11.45 -32.01
C ASN A 360 -1.41 11.46 -33.30
N PRO A 361 -2.06 11.52 -34.49
CA PRO A 361 -1.37 11.45 -35.78
C PRO A 361 -0.38 12.57 -36.03
N ALA A 362 -0.51 13.72 -35.34
CA ALA A 362 0.43 14.82 -35.48
C ALA A 362 1.83 14.55 -34.90
N ILE A 363 1.96 13.57 -33.98
CA ILE A 363 3.18 13.33 -33.21
C ILE A 363 3.57 11.86 -33.08
N ASN A 364 2.84 10.93 -33.68
CA ASN A 364 3.04 9.48 -33.53
C ASN A 364 3.95 8.83 -34.59
N HIS A 365 4.66 9.64 -35.35
CA HIS A 365 5.62 9.16 -36.36
C HIS A 365 5.02 8.23 -37.42
N GLY A 366 3.81 8.55 -37.93
CA GLY A 366 3.18 7.88 -39.06
C GLY A 366 2.31 6.66 -38.72
N LEU A 367 1.96 6.47 -37.46
CA LEU A 367 0.89 5.55 -37.10
C LEU A 367 -0.49 6.12 -37.50
N PRO A 368 -1.50 5.27 -37.77
CA PRO A 368 -2.84 5.75 -38.02
C PRO A 368 -3.43 6.46 -36.81
N ALA A 369 -4.31 7.45 -37.05
CA ALA A 369 -5.01 8.17 -35.99
C ALA A 369 -5.74 7.18 -35.08
N PHE A 370 -5.61 7.35 -33.76
CA PHE A 370 -6.22 6.51 -32.74
C PHE A 370 -5.93 5.02 -32.86
N LEU A 371 -4.86 4.64 -33.57
CA LEU A 371 -4.38 3.25 -33.74
C LEU A 371 -5.44 2.30 -34.28
N VAL A 372 -6.20 2.74 -35.29
CA VAL A 372 -7.23 1.94 -35.94
C VAL A 372 -7.19 2.13 -37.45
N GLU A 373 -7.44 1.03 -38.17
CA GLU A 373 -7.70 1.07 -39.59
C GLU A 373 -9.17 1.49 -39.86
N ASN A 374 -9.46 2.00 -41.02
CA ASN A 374 -10.79 2.48 -41.41
C ASN A 374 -11.36 3.54 -40.41
N GLY A 375 -10.54 4.53 -40.05
CA GLY A 375 -10.97 5.66 -39.23
C GLY A 375 -12.23 6.35 -39.77
N GLY A 376 -13.14 6.73 -38.90
CA GLY A 376 -14.46 7.22 -39.23
C GLY A 376 -15.55 6.17 -39.10
N LEU A 377 -15.31 4.93 -39.53
CA LEU A 377 -16.12 3.75 -39.16
C LEU A 377 -15.75 3.27 -37.77
N ASN A 378 -14.46 3.24 -37.45
CA ASN A 378 -13.91 2.85 -36.16
C ASN A 378 -13.28 4.06 -35.45
N SER A 379 -13.33 4.07 -34.12
CA SER A 379 -12.73 5.08 -33.25
C SER A 379 -11.46 4.58 -32.52
N GLY A 380 -11.26 3.28 -32.46
CA GLY A 380 -10.08 2.64 -31.88
C GLY A 380 -9.78 3.07 -30.45
N PHE A 381 -8.57 3.55 -30.22
CA PHE A 381 -8.07 3.93 -28.88
C PHE A 381 -8.37 5.39 -28.50
N MET A 382 -9.20 6.12 -29.27
CA MET A 382 -9.55 7.51 -28.97
C MET A 382 -10.03 7.69 -27.53
N ILE A 383 -11.02 6.90 -27.11
CA ILE A 383 -11.64 7.03 -25.78
C ILE A 383 -10.82 6.34 -24.68
N VAL A 384 -9.93 5.44 -25.02
CA VAL A 384 -8.94 4.89 -24.06
C VAL A 384 -8.06 6.03 -23.52
N GLN A 385 -7.60 6.93 -24.39
CA GLN A 385 -6.84 8.13 -23.97
C GLN A 385 -7.70 9.08 -23.11
N TYR A 386 -8.97 9.30 -23.45
CA TYR A 386 -9.89 10.09 -22.60
C TYR A 386 -10.01 9.51 -21.19
N SER A 387 -10.16 8.18 -21.09
CA SER A 387 -10.25 7.51 -19.80
C SER A 387 -8.97 7.66 -18.98
N ALA A 388 -7.80 7.52 -19.61
CA ALA A 388 -6.51 7.76 -18.96
C ALA A 388 -6.39 9.21 -18.47
N ALA A 389 -6.76 10.19 -19.30
CA ALA A 389 -6.73 11.60 -18.96
C ALA A 389 -7.68 11.93 -17.78
N ALA A 390 -8.87 11.32 -17.75
CA ALA A 390 -9.82 11.48 -16.64
C ALA A 390 -9.25 10.98 -15.32
N LEU A 391 -8.65 9.78 -15.32
CA LEU A 391 -8.02 9.21 -14.12
C LEU A 391 -6.81 10.03 -13.64
N VAL A 392 -6.01 10.57 -14.56
CA VAL A 392 -4.89 11.47 -14.23
C VAL A 392 -5.40 12.78 -13.61
N SER A 393 -6.49 13.35 -14.15
CA SER A 393 -7.09 14.55 -13.58
C SER A 393 -7.69 14.30 -12.19
N GLU A 394 -8.31 13.14 -11.97
CA GLU A 394 -8.76 12.72 -10.63
C GLU A 394 -7.59 12.57 -9.66
N ASN A 395 -6.49 11.94 -10.09
CA ASN A 395 -5.28 11.79 -9.28
C ASN A 395 -4.72 13.14 -8.82
N LYS A 396 -4.78 14.18 -9.64
CA LYS A 396 -4.39 15.54 -9.24
C LYS A 396 -5.17 16.01 -8.01
N VAL A 397 -6.48 15.78 -7.98
CA VAL A 397 -7.33 16.14 -6.83
C VAL A 397 -6.99 15.30 -5.61
N LEU A 398 -6.84 13.98 -5.79
CA LEU A 398 -6.50 13.05 -4.73
C LEU A 398 -5.08 13.29 -4.17
N ALA A 399 -4.13 13.73 -4.98
CA ALA A 399 -2.75 14.00 -4.55
C ALA A 399 -2.61 15.29 -3.71
N HIS A 400 -3.66 16.09 -3.55
CA HIS A 400 -3.61 17.24 -2.63
C HIS A 400 -3.30 16.73 -1.20
N PRO A 401 -2.23 17.21 -0.53
CA PRO A 401 -1.79 16.65 0.75
C PRO A 401 -2.85 16.72 1.85
N ALA A 402 -3.13 15.61 2.51
CA ALA A 402 -3.99 15.56 3.68
C ALA A 402 -3.22 15.95 4.96
N SER A 403 -1.92 15.66 5.01
CA SER A 403 -1.05 15.89 6.16
C SER A 403 -0.80 17.36 6.51
N VAL A 404 -1.29 18.30 5.70
CA VAL A 404 -1.20 19.75 5.95
C VAL A 404 -2.48 20.32 6.56
N ASP A 405 -3.45 19.46 6.91
CA ASP A 405 -4.71 19.82 7.56
C ASP A 405 -4.75 19.29 8.99
N SER A 406 -5.52 19.95 9.85
CA SER A 406 -5.75 19.53 11.23
C SER A 406 -7.09 20.06 11.74
N ILE A 407 -7.89 19.17 12.36
CA ILE A 407 -9.18 19.49 12.96
C ILE A 407 -9.15 19.01 14.41
N PRO A 408 -9.27 19.89 15.42
CA PRO A 408 -9.28 19.48 16.83
C PRO A 408 -10.41 18.49 17.14
N THR A 409 -10.09 17.44 17.89
CA THR A 409 -11.02 16.40 18.35
C THR A 409 -10.93 16.20 19.87
N SER A 410 -11.76 15.32 20.44
CA SER A 410 -11.74 14.96 21.87
C SER A 410 -11.78 16.18 22.83
N ALA A 411 -12.68 17.14 22.55
CA ALA A 411 -12.82 18.39 23.32
C ALA A 411 -11.48 19.16 23.46
N ASN A 412 -10.73 19.28 22.37
CA ASN A 412 -9.40 19.90 22.26
C ASN A 412 -8.27 19.18 23.03
N GLN A 413 -8.47 17.97 23.52
CA GLN A 413 -7.38 17.15 24.04
C GLN A 413 -6.48 16.67 22.88
N GLU A 414 -7.06 16.46 21.70
CA GLU A 414 -6.39 16.15 20.45
C GLU A 414 -6.47 17.38 19.53
N ASP A 415 -5.74 18.43 19.90
CA ASP A 415 -5.79 19.75 19.26
C ASP A 415 -4.97 19.86 17.98
N HIS A 416 -4.09 18.87 17.73
CA HIS A 416 -3.38 18.67 16.47
C HIS A 416 -3.43 17.20 16.06
N VAL A 417 -3.90 16.93 14.83
CA VAL A 417 -4.07 15.58 14.26
C VAL A 417 -3.32 15.46 12.93
N SER A 418 -2.95 14.23 12.55
CA SER A 418 -2.05 14.00 11.42
C SER A 418 -2.71 13.89 10.06
N MET A 419 -3.98 13.51 10.01
CA MET A 419 -4.71 13.06 8.81
C MET A 419 -4.04 11.88 8.07
N GLY A 420 -3.21 11.11 8.78
CA GLY A 420 -2.41 10.00 8.20
C GLY A 420 -3.26 8.89 7.59
N SER A 421 -4.42 8.57 8.19
CA SER A 421 -5.35 7.58 7.66
C SER A 421 -5.96 8.02 6.32
N ILE A 422 -6.21 9.34 6.17
CA ILE A 422 -6.70 9.93 4.93
C ILE A 422 -5.61 9.90 3.86
N ALA A 423 -4.36 10.26 4.22
CA ALA A 423 -3.21 10.19 3.32
C ALA A 423 -2.99 8.76 2.78
N ALA A 424 -3.03 7.74 3.67
CA ALA A 424 -2.90 6.34 3.29
C ALA A 424 -4.04 5.89 2.36
N LYS A 425 -5.29 6.24 2.68
CA LYS A 425 -6.45 5.92 1.83
C LYS A 425 -6.33 6.55 0.44
N LYS A 426 -5.99 7.83 0.37
CA LYS A 426 -5.81 8.54 -0.90
C LYS A 426 -4.72 7.91 -1.76
N SER A 427 -3.59 7.51 -1.17
CA SER A 427 -2.52 6.83 -1.91
C SER A 427 -3.01 5.51 -2.52
N LYS A 428 -3.92 4.79 -1.83
CA LYS A 428 -4.58 3.57 -2.35
C LYS A 428 -5.48 3.90 -3.54
N ASP A 429 -6.34 4.91 -3.44
CA ASP A 429 -7.25 5.30 -4.51
C ASP A 429 -6.47 5.74 -5.77
N ILE A 430 -5.40 6.53 -5.58
CA ILE A 430 -4.49 6.92 -6.66
C ILE A 430 -3.83 5.70 -7.29
N PHE A 431 -3.30 4.77 -6.49
CA PHE A 431 -2.66 3.54 -6.98
C PHE A 431 -3.59 2.72 -7.88
N GLU A 432 -4.86 2.59 -7.53
CA GLU A 432 -5.86 1.88 -8.35
C GLU A 432 -6.07 2.56 -9.71
N ASN A 433 -6.05 3.88 -9.76
CA ASN A 433 -6.12 4.64 -11.02
C ASN A 433 -4.83 4.46 -11.85
N VAL A 434 -3.66 4.58 -11.22
CA VAL A 434 -2.34 4.46 -11.89
C VAL A 434 -2.19 3.10 -12.55
N ARG A 435 -2.58 2.03 -11.87
CA ARG A 435 -2.53 0.66 -12.42
C ARG A 435 -3.36 0.53 -13.70
N LYS A 436 -4.54 1.15 -13.76
CA LYS A 436 -5.38 1.19 -14.96
C LYS A 436 -4.73 1.98 -16.09
N VAL A 437 -4.14 3.15 -15.79
CA VAL A 437 -3.48 3.99 -16.80
C VAL A 437 -2.27 3.26 -17.41
N ILE A 438 -1.44 2.62 -16.60
CA ILE A 438 -0.31 1.80 -17.10
C ILE A 438 -0.82 0.60 -17.91
N GLY A 439 -1.92 -0.03 -17.50
CA GLY A 439 -2.59 -1.07 -18.29
C GLY A 439 -3.04 -0.57 -19.66
N MET A 440 -3.61 0.64 -19.73
CA MET A 440 -3.99 1.29 -20.99
C MET A 440 -2.75 1.58 -21.86
N GLU A 441 -1.63 2.01 -21.29
CA GLU A 441 -0.39 2.20 -22.04
C GLU A 441 0.12 0.89 -22.65
N LEU A 442 0.15 -0.20 -21.86
CA LEU A 442 0.58 -1.52 -22.33
C LEU A 442 -0.21 -1.99 -23.54
N ILE A 443 -1.54 -1.94 -23.50
CA ILE A 443 -2.37 -2.38 -24.64
C ILE A 443 -2.26 -1.44 -25.84
N THR A 444 -2.13 -0.13 -25.61
CA THR A 444 -1.95 0.88 -26.66
C THR A 444 -0.62 0.67 -27.39
N ALA A 445 0.46 0.41 -26.64
CA ALA A 445 1.78 0.15 -27.21
C ALA A 445 1.81 -1.16 -28.04
N CYS A 446 1.15 -2.21 -27.57
CA CYS A 446 1.02 -3.46 -28.33
C CYS A 446 0.28 -3.24 -29.67
N GLN A 447 -0.81 -2.46 -29.66
CA GLN A 447 -1.55 -2.10 -30.87
C GLN A 447 -0.68 -1.30 -31.83
N ALA A 448 0.05 -0.31 -31.33
CA ALA A 448 0.94 0.52 -32.14
C ALA A 448 2.08 -0.28 -32.78
N ILE A 449 2.67 -1.23 -32.05
CA ILE A 449 3.72 -2.14 -32.56
C ILE A 449 3.22 -2.95 -33.74
N GLU A 450 2.01 -3.47 -33.68
CA GLU A 450 1.42 -4.28 -34.76
C GLU A 450 1.13 -3.44 -35.99
N LEU A 451 0.50 -2.29 -35.83
CA LEU A 451 0.21 -1.35 -36.91
C LEU A 451 1.49 -0.81 -37.59
N LYS A 452 2.58 -0.75 -36.84
CA LYS A 452 3.91 -0.39 -37.40
C LYS A 452 4.60 -1.53 -38.12
N GLY A 453 4.10 -2.79 -38.03
CA GLY A 453 4.79 -3.97 -38.55
C GLY A 453 6.11 -4.27 -37.80
N ALA A 454 6.17 -3.93 -36.52
CA ALA A 454 7.37 -3.94 -35.70
C ALA A 454 7.51 -5.20 -34.83
N LYS A 455 6.51 -6.07 -34.80
CA LYS A 455 6.42 -7.25 -33.91
C LYS A 455 7.66 -8.15 -33.92
N ASP A 456 8.19 -8.46 -35.12
CA ASP A 456 9.33 -9.38 -35.28
C ASP A 456 10.69 -8.74 -34.95
N LYS A 457 10.69 -7.47 -34.61
CA LYS A 457 11.88 -6.65 -34.33
C LYS A 457 12.01 -6.26 -32.86
N LEU A 458 11.10 -6.73 -32.01
CA LEU A 458 11.10 -6.46 -30.57
C LEU A 458 12.36 -7.00 -29.89
N SER A 459 12.77 -6.37 -28.81
CA SER A 459 13.80 -6.93 -27.93
C SER A 459 13.32 -8.25 -27.32
N PRO A 460 14.22 -9.14 -26.85
CA PRO A 460 13.80 -10.35 -26.15
C PRO A 460 12.90 -10.09 -24.95
N ALA A 461 13.13 -9.01 -24.19
CA ALA A 461 12.37 -8.65 -23.02
C ALA A 461 10.98 -8.08 -23.35
N THR A 462 10.90 -7.12 -24.27
CA THR A 462 9.62 -6.54 -24.71
C THR A 462 8.77 -7.53 -25.47
N LYS A 463 9.40 -8.49 -26.21
CA LYS A 463 8.69 -9.59 -26.88
C LYS A 463 7.92 -10.43 -25.88
N VAL A 464 8.55 -10.81 -24.77
CA VAL A 464 7.87 -11.57 -23.70
C VAL A 464 6.72 -10.78 -23.09
N ALA A 465 6.93 -9.50 -22.80
CA ALA A 465 5.85 -8.64 -22.28
C ALA A 465 4.68 -8.54 -23.28
N TYR A 466 4.98 -8.31 -24.55
CA TYR A 466 4.00 -8.28 -25.64
C TYR A 466 3.21 -9.62 -25.73
N GLU A 467 3.90 -10.76 -25.72
CA GLU A 467 3.27 -12.07 -25.78
C GLU A 467 2.36 -12.35 -24.58
N GLU A 468 2.76 -11.96 -23.35
CA GLU A 468 1.92 -12.11 -22.16
C GLU A 468 0.61 -11.30 -22.28
N ILE A 469 0.68 -10.08 -22.81
CA ILE A 469 -0.49 -9.24 -23.03
C ILE A 469 -1.39 -9.84 -24.11
N ARG A 470 -0.80 -10.26 -25.23
CA ARG A 470 -1.55 -10.76 -26.41
C ARG A 470 -2.14 -12.16 -26.23
N LYS A 471 -1.72 -12.92 -25.23
CA LYS A 471 -2.40 -14.17 -24.82
C LYS A 471 -3.84 -13.92 -24.35
N ILE A 472 -4.13 -12.73 -23.82
CA ILE A 472 -5.39 -12.41 -23.17
C ILE A 472 -6.16 -11.32 -23.94
N ILE A 473 -5.47 -10.30 -24.43
CA ILE A 473 -6.04 -9.13 -25.09
C ILE A 473 -5.65 -9.14 -26.56
N PRO A 474 -6.58 -9.46 -27.50
CA PRO A 474 -6.28 -9.53 -28.93
C PRO A 474 -6.13 -8.13 -29.54
N HIS A 475 -5.60 -8.09 -30.78
CA HIS A 475 -5.59 -6.89 -31.62
C HIS A 475 -6.99 -6.30 -31.79
N VAL A 476 -7.09 -5.00 -31.99
CA VAL A 476 -8.35 -4.27 -32.24
C VAL A 476 -8.43 -3.94 -33.74
N ASP A 477 -9.08 -4.82 -34.49
CA ASP A 477 -9.36 -4.60 -35.93
C ASP A 477 -10.63 -3.79 -36.11
N ILE A 478 -11.65 -4.05 -35.28
CA ILE A 478 -12.97 -3.43 -35.28
C ILE A 478 -13.29 -3.00 -33.84
N ASP A 479 -13.95 -1.88 -33.70
CA ASP A 479 -14.35 -1.36 -32.39
C ASP A 479 -15.12 -2.39 -31.56
N ARG A 480 -14.75 -2.51 -30.29
CA ARG A 480 -15.39 -3.37 -29.29
C ARG A 480 -15.41 -2.67 -27.93
N PRO A 481 -16.16 -3.17 -26.93
CA PRO A 481 -16.19 -2.58 -25.58
C PRO A 481 -14.81 -2.63 -24.89
N MET A 482 -14.04 -1.54 -24.99
CA MET A 482 -12.64 -1.47 -24.52
C MET A 482 -12.47 -1.59 -23.00
N TYR A 483 -13.52 -1.38 -22.21
CA TYR A 483 -13.43 -1.57 -20.75
C TYR A 483 -13.03 -3.00 -20.37
N ILE A 484 -13.42 -4.00 -21.16
CA ILE A 484 -13.06 -5.39 -20.96
C ILE A 484 -11.53 -5.57 -21.07
N ASP A 485 -10.93 -4.97 -22.09
CA ASP A 485 -9.48 -5.03 -22.32
C ASP A 485 -8.71 -4.24 -21.25
N ILE A 486 -9.25 -3.11 -20.79
CA ILE A 486 -8.64 -2.29 -19.73
C ILE A 486 -8.62 -3.07 -18.41
N HIS A 487 -9.73 -3.71 -18.03
CA HIS A 487 -9.76 -4.55 -16.82
C HIS A 487 -8.86 -5.78 -16.94
N ALA A 488 -8.83 -6.42 -18.12
CA ALA A 488 -7.90 -7.53 -18.35
C ALA A 488 -6.43 -7.10 -18.23
N ALA A 489 -6.07 -5.92 -18.74
CA ALA A 489 -4.71 -5.36 -18.59
C ALA A 489 -4.39 -5.07 -17.11
N GLU A 490 -5.35 -4.51 -16.37
CA GLU A 490 -5.21 -4.32 -14.93
C GLU A 490 -4.97 -5.65 -14.19
N ASP A 491 -5.71 -6.71 -14.53
CA ASP A 491 -5.56 -8.02 -13.91
C ASP A 491 -4.23 -8.70 -14.28
N ILE A 492 -3.73 -8.50 -15.49
CA ILE A 492 -2.38 -8.97 -15.89
C ILE A 492 -1.32 -8.31 -15.00
N ILE A 493 -1.40 -7.00 -14.75
CA ILE A 493 -0.46 -6.29 -13.86
C ILE A 493 -0.53 -6.86 -12.43
N LYS A 494 -1.73 -7.11 -11.89
CA LYS A 494 -1.92 -7.69 -10.55
C LYS A 494 -1.22 -9.04 -10.38
N THR A 495 -1.11 -9.83 -11.45
CA THR A 495 -0.41 -11.14 -11.39
C THR A 495 1.11 -11.02 -11.29
N ASN A 496 1.69 -9.87 -11.57
CA ASN A 496 3.12 -9.58 -11.70
C ASN A 496 3.87 -10.44 -12.75
N LYS A 497 3.18 -11.27 -13.54
CA LYS A 497 3.78 -12.21 -14.50
C LYS A 497 4.59 -11.53 -15.59
N ILE A 498 4.22 -10.34 -16.04
CA ILE A 498 4.99 -9.60 -17.03
C ILE A 498 6.39 -9.30 -16.48
N VAL A 499 6.48 -8.71 -15.28
CA VAL A 499 7.76 -8.40 -14.65
C VAL A 499 8.57 -9.67 -14.41
N GLU A 500 7.97 -10.70 -13.79
CA GLU A 500 8.65 -11.97 -13.51
C GLU A 500 9.23 -12.63 -14.76
N ASN A 501 8.50 -12.61 -15.87
CA ASN A 501 8.95 -13.23 -17.10
C ASN A 501 10.01 -12.39 -17.84
N VAL A 502 9.92 -11.06 -17.75
CA VAL A 502 10.97 -10.15 -18.23
C VAL A 502 12.25 -10.33 -17.41
N GLU A 503 12.14 -10.36 -16.06
CA GLU A 503 13.30 -10.54 -15.17
C GLU A 503 13.99 -11.90 -15.35
N LYS A 504 13.30 -12.96 -15.75
CA LYS A 504 13.91 -14.25 -16.10
C LYS A 504 14.87 -14.14 -17.30
N ILE A 505 14.66 -13.17 -18.20
CA ILE A 505 15.48 -12.98 -19.40
C ILE A 505 16.64 -12.03 -19.15
N ILE A 506 16.40 -10.91 -18.45
CA ILE A 506 17.37 -9.81 -18.36
C ILE A 506 17.92 -9.58 -16.93
N GLY A 507 17.53 -10.43 -15.97
CA GLY A 507 17.83 -10.22 -14.55
C GLY A 507 16.90 -9.20 -13.91
N GLU A 508 17.07 -9.00 -12.61
CA GLU A 508 16.21 -8.14 -11.80
C GLU A 508 16.17 -6.69 -12.30
N LEU A 509 14.95 -6.14 -12.37
CA LEU A 509 14.68 -4.72 -12.59
C LEU A 509 14.75 -3.95 -11.28
N LYS A 510 15.45 -2.83 -11.29
CA LYS A 510 15.60 -1.93 -10.14
C LYS A 510 14.43 -0.95 -10.06
N TYR A 511 14.06 -0.60 -8.83
CA TYR A 511 13.11 0.48 -8.58
C TYR A 511 13.79 1.64 -7.89
#